data_00ef4d768154960097ec588a95c7aad3
#
_entry.id   00ef4d768154960097ec588a95c7aad3
#
_cell.length_a   1.000
_cell.length_b   1.000
_cell.length_c   1.000
_cell.angle_alpha   90.00
_cell.angle_beta   90.00
_cell.angle_gamma   90.00
#
_symmetry.space_group_name_H-M   'P 1'
#
loop_
_entity.id
_entity.type
_entity.pdbx_description
1 polymer ?
#
loop_
_entity_poly.entity_id
_entity_poly.type
_entity_poly.pdbx_seq_one_letter_code
_entity_poly.pdbx_strand_id
1 'polypeptide(L)'
;MKINNLSELELLALLSASSVLRKRKYFEIILERLIKNKCAANKIYEALLQTYLFAGFPSALISLKRFNEVAGKNKIYRGYDLKTYSSRGEKNCRIIYGNKYDKLISNVKS
;
A
#
# COMPACT_ATOMS: atom_id res chain seq x y z
N MET A 1 15.65 17.71 -3.21
CA MET A 1 15.85 16.55 -2.34
C MET A 1 16.77 15.53 -3.02
N LYS A 2 17.83 15.16 -2.34
CA LYS A 2 18.80 14.18 -2.87
C LYS A 2 18.36 12.77 -2.48
N ILE A 3 17.74 12.05 -3.42
CA ILE A 3 17.25 10.70 -3.14
C ILE A 3 18.09 9.60 -3.81
N ASN A 4 19.14 9.99 -4.54
CA ASN A 4 19.93 9.04 -5.34
C ASN A 4 20.73 8.03 -4.51
N ASN A 5 21.08 8.38 -3.29
CA ASN A 5 21.91 7.55 -2.42
C ASN A 5 21.11 6.88 -1.29
N LEU A 6 19.79 6.96 -1.35
CA LEU A 6 18.94 6.35 -0.33
C LEU A 6 18.69 4.88 -0.61
N SER A 7 18.69 4.08 0.45
CA SER A 7 18.35 2.67 0.35
C SER A 7 16.85 2.48 0.06
N GLU A 8 16.48 1.27 -0.34
CA GLU A 8 15.08 0.92 -0.56
C GLU A 8 14.23 1.17 0.70
N LEU A 9 14.74 0.77 1.86
CA LEU A 9 14.02 0.96 3.12
C LEU A 9 13.83 2.44 3.45
N GLU A 10 14.88 3.25 3.24
CA GLU A 10 14.79 4.69 3.45
C GLU A 10 13.77 5.34 2.50
N LEU A 11 13.76 4.91 1.24
CA LEU A 11 12.77 5.40 0.26
C LEU A 11 11.35 5.00 0.65
N LEU A 12 11.15 3.79 1.11
CA LEU A 12 9.83 3.35 1.58
C LEU A 12 9.37 4.16 2.81
N ALA A 13 10.28 4.44 3.73
CA ALA A 13 9.97 5.26 4.90
C ALA A 13 9.58 6.69 4.49
N LEU A 14 10.33 7.28 3.55
CA LEU A 14 10.01 8.61 3.02
C LEU A 14 8.69 8.62 2.25
N LEU A 15 8.41 7.56 1.51
CA LEU A 15 7.14 7.42 0.79
C LEU A 15 5.97 7.45 1.78
N SER A 16 6.05 6.69 2.86
CA SER A 16 5.03 6.67 3.89
C SER A 16 4.87 8.04 4.55
N ALA A 17 5.99 8.69 4.89
CA ALA A 17 5.96 10.01 5.50
C ALA A 17 5.33 11.06 4.58
N SER A 18 5.67 11.06 3.29
CA SER A 18 5.09 11.98 2.31
C SER A 18 3.60 11.74 2.10
N SER A 19 3.18 10.48 2.20
CA SER A 19 1.77 10.10 2.14
C SER A 19 1.00 10.69 3.32
N VAL A 20 1.50 10.51 4.54
CA VAL A 20 0.87 11.02 5.77
C VAL A 20 0.79 12.54 5.77
N LEU A 21 1.87 13.20 5.33
CA LEU A 21 1.96 14.67 5.28
C LEU A 21 1.25 15.26 4.06
N ARG A 22 0.73 14.42 3.17
CA ARG A 22 0.05 14.84 1.94
C ARG A 22 0.91 15.70 1.02
N LYS A 23 2.21 15.40 0.97
CA LYS A 23 3.17 16.07 0.09
C LYS A 23 3.22 15.37 -1.26
N ARG A 24 2.24 15.66 -2.12
CA ARG A 24 2.03 14.99 -3.41
C ARG A 24 3.28 14.97 -4.29
N LYS A 25 3.95 16.10 -4.43
CA LYS A 25 5.12 16.21 -5.28
C LYS A 25 6.25 15.28 -4.83
N TYR A 26 6.55 15.28 -3.54
CA TYR A 26 7.57 14.39 -2.98
C TYR A 26 7.15 12.93 -3.07
N PHE A 27 5.89 12.66 -2.83
CA PHE A 27 5.34 11.30 -2.96
C PHE A 27 5.59 10.74 -4.36
N GLU A 28 5.25 11.49 -5.40
CA GLU A 28 5.43 11.06 -6.78
C GLU A 28 6.90 10.84 -7.13
N ILE A 29 7.79 11.75 -6.72
CA ILE A 29 9.24 11.64 -6.97
C ILE A 29 9.80 10.38 -6.32
N ILE A 30 9.45 10.14 -5.07
CA ILE A 30 9.94 8.98 -4.31
C ILE A 30 9.38 7.69 -4.90
N LEU A 31 8.10 7.68 -5.25
CA LEU A 31 7.44 6.52 -5.85
C LEU A 31 8.09 6.15 -7.18
N GLU A 32 8.32 7.13 -8.04
CA GLU A 32 8.98 6.89 -9.33
C GLU A 32 10.40 6.35 -9.15
N ARG A 33 11.14 6.82 -8.14
CA ARG A 33 12.47 6.30 -7.85
C ARG A 33 12.41 4.85 -7.39
N LEU A 34 11.45 4.48 -6.55
CA LEU A 34 11.27 3.11 -6.13
C LEU A 34 10.93 2.19 -7.30
N ILE A 35 10.07 2.65 -8.20
CA ILE A 35 9.73 1.90 -9.42
C ILE A 35 10.96 1.74 -10.31
N LYS A 36 11.72 2.79 -10.52
CA LYS A 36 12.95 2.76 -11.32
C LYS A 36 13.98 1.80 -10.74
N ASN A 37 14.07 1.72 -9.42
CA ASN A 37 14.97 0.81 -8.72
C ASN A 37 14.42 -0.62 -8.63
N LYS A 38 13.29 -0.90 -9.28
CA LYS A 38 12.64 -2.22 -9.32
C LYS A 38 12.24 -2.74 -7.93
N CYS A 39 11.84 -1.84 -7.04
CA CYS A 39 11.28 -2.23 -5.77
C CYS A 39 10.00 -3.05 -6.00
N ALA A 40 9.82 -4.14 -5.24
CA ALA A 40 8.66 -4.99 -5.39
C ALA A 40 7.36 -4.24 -5.07
N ALA A 41 6.33 -4.43 -5.92
CA ALA A 41 5.06 -3.74 -5.77
C ALA A 41 4.40 -4.02 -4.42
N ASN A 42 4.51 -5.25 -3.92
CA ASN A 42 3.93 -5.62 -2.63
C ASN A 42 4.57 -4.86 -1.46
N LYS A 43 5.87 -4.56 -1.54
CA LYS A 43 6.55 -3.77 -0.51
C LYS A 43 6.02 -2.33 -0.47
N ILE A 44 5.84 -1.73 -1.66
CA ILE A 44 5.28 -0.38 -1.77
C ILE A 44 3.86 -0.36 -1.23
N TYR A 45 3.06 -1.33 -1.64
CA TYR A 45 1.68 -1.45 -1.18
C TYR A 45 1.58 -1.60 0.33
N GLU A 46 2.37 -2.48 0.91
CA GLU A 46 2.35 -2.70 2.36
C GLU A 46 2.78 -1.45 3.12
N ALA A 47 3.80 -0.74 2.62
CA ALA A 47 4.23 0.51 3.24
C ALA A 47 3.10 1.55 3.24
N LEU A 48 2.38 1.67 2.13
CA LEU A 48 1.26 2.61 2.02
C LEU A 48 0.05 2.15 2.83
N LEU A 49 -0.22 0.85 2.85
CA LEU A 49 -1.32 0.32 3.64
C LEU A 49 -1.12 0.55 5.13
N GLN A 50 0.12 0.46 5.61
CA GLN A 50 0.43 0.72 7.01
C GLN A 50 0.15 2.16 7.43
N THR A 51 0.09 3.10 6.51
CA THR A 51 -0.28 4.49 6.84
C THR A 51 -1.70 4.58 7.38
N TYR A 52 -2.54 3.58 7.12
CA TYR A 52 -3.87 3.49 7.68
C TYR A 52 -3.88 3.60 9.20
N LEU A 53 -2.90 3.01 9.86
CA LEU A 53 -2.81 3.01 11.32
C LEU A 53 -2.53 4.40 11.91
N PHE A 54 -1.89 5.27 11.14
CA PHE A 54 -1.46 6.58 11.62
C PHE A 54 -2.26 7.74 11.03
N ALA A 55 -2.60 7.64 9.74
CA ALA A 55 -3.21 8.75 9.00
C ALA A 55 -4.68 8.51 8.67
N GLY A 56 -5.19 7.31 8.96
CA GLY A 56 -6.58 6.94 8.70
C GLY A 56 -6.81 6.39 7.30
N PHE A 57 -7.99 5.82 7.13
CA PHE A 57 -8.38 5.08 5.93
C PHE A 57 -8.41 5.95 4.66
N PRO A 58 -8.98 7.18 4.68
CA PRO A 58 -9.00 8.00 3.46
C PRO A 58 -7.62 8.32 2.91
N SER A 59 -6.64 8.60 3.78
CA SER A 59 -5.26 8.89 3.35
C SER A 59 -4.61 7.68 2.70
N ALA A 60 -4.80 6.50 3.26
CA ALA A 60 -4.28 5.26 2.69
C ALA A 60 -4.89 4.99 1.31
N LEU A 61 -6.19 5.18 1.15
CA LEU A 61 -6.87 5.00 -0.14
C LEU A 61 -6.34 5.95 -1.21
N ILE A 62 -6.14 7.21 -0.88
CA ILE A 62 -5.61 8.19 -1.82
C ILE A 62 -4.23 7.79 -2.28
N SER A 63 -3.37 7.36 -1.35
CA SER A 63 -2.00 6.95 -1.66
C SER A 63 -1.96 5.69 -2.52
N LEU A 64 -2.79 4.71 -2.21
CA LEU A 64 -2.89 3.48 -3.00
C LEU A 64 -3.42 3.75 -4.41
N LYS A 65 -4.38 4.65 -4.54
CA LYS A 65 -4.90 5.04 -5.84
C LYS A 65 -3.79 5.66 -6.70
N ARG A 66 -2.99 6.56 -6.13
CA ARG A 66 -1.86 7.16 -6.82
C ARG A 66 -0.81 6.15 -7.22
N PHE A 67 -0.52 5.21 -6.33
CA PHE A 67 0.40 4.13 -6.64
C PHE A 67 -0.09 3.34 -7.86
N ASN A 68 -1.36 2.98 -7.90
CA ASN A 68 -1.92 2.24 -9.02
C ASN A 68 -1.84 3.02 -10.32
N GLU A 69 -2.09 4.33 -10.30
CA GLU A 69 -1.97 5.18 -11.48
C GLU A 69 -0.54 5.22 -12.01
N VAL A 70 0.45 5.42 -11.15
CA VAL A 70 1.85 5.47 -11.53
C VAL A 70 2.34 4.11 -12.01
N ALA A 71 1.98 3.05 -11.33
CA ALA A 71 2.34 1.68 -11.70
C ALA A 71 1.76 1.31 -13.08
N GLY A 72 0.52 1.71 -13.34
CA GLY A 72 -0.12 1.49 -14.64
C GLY A 72 0.62 2.17 -15.78
N LYS A 73 1.06 3.41 -15.58
CA LYS A 73 1.83 4.15 -16.58
C LYS A 73 3.17 3.50 -16.89
N ASN A 74 3.83 2.95 -15.88
CA ASN A 74 5.18 2.39 -16.05
C ASN A 74 5.19 0.96 -16.55
N LYS A 75 4.05 0.28 -16.58
CA LYS A 75 3.90 -1.12 -17.05
C LYS A 75 4.80 -2.14 -16.36
N ILE A 76 5.54 -1.74 -15.34
CA ILE A 76 6.51 -2.58 -14.63
C ILE A 76 5.82 -3.41 -13.56
N TYR A 77 4.81 -2.84 -12.92
CA TYR A 77 4.05 -3.49 -11.87
C TYR A 77 2.73 -3.98 -12.43
N ARG A 78 2.78 -5.19 -12.98
CA ARG A 78 1.57 -5.86 -13.46
C ARG A 78 0.99 -6.73 -12.35
N GLY A 79 -0.30 -6.86 -12.35
CA GLY A 79 -0.97 -7.87 -11.56
C GLY A 79 -1.14 -7.55 -10.11
N TYR A 80 -1.32 -6.27 -9.79
CA TYR A 80 -1.79 -5.90 -8.51
C TYR A 80 -3.23 -6.40 -8.38
N ASP A 81 -3.41 -7.59 -7.86
CA ASP A 81 -4.71 -8.26 -7.81
C ASP A 81 -5.37 -8.09 -6.44
N LEU A 82 -6.29 -7.16 -6.37
CA LEU A 82 -7.06 -6.89 -5.15
C LEU A 82 -7.85 -8.12 -4.70
N LYS A 83 -8.32 -8.93 -5.64
CA LYS A 83 -9.06 -10.16 -5.30
C LYS A 83 -8.16 -11.15 -4.55
N THR A 84 -6.91 -11.30 -4.99
CA THR A 84 -5.96 -12.18 -4.32
C THR A 84 -5.69 -11.71 -2.90
N TYR A 85 -5.46 -10.42 -2.70
CA TYR A 85 -5.24 -9.86 -1.36
C TYR A 85 -6.47 -9.98 -0.48
N SER A 86 -7.64 -9.71 -0.99
CA SER A 86 -8.91 -9.85 -0.27
C SER A 86 -9.13 -11.31 0.14
N SER A 87 -8.90 -12.24 -0.80
CA SER A 87 -9.02 -13.67 -0.54
C SER A 87 -8.03 -14.15 0.52
N ARG A 88 -6.78 -13.69 0.47
CA ARG A 88 -5.77 -14.01 1.49
C ARG A 88 -6.16 -13.46 2.85
N GLY A 89 -6.63 -12.22 2.89
CA GLY A 89 -7.08 -11.58 4.11
C GLY A 89 -8.23 -12.35 4.76
N GLU A 90 -9.22 -12.73 3.97
CA GLU A 90 -10.35 -13.54 4.43
C GLU A 90 -9.89 -14.88 4.98
N LYS A 91 -9.00 -15.57 4.27
CA LYS A 91 -8.43 -16.84 4.70
C LYS A 91 -7.71 -16.72 6.03
N ASN A 92 -6.88 -15.68 6.17
CA ASN A 92 -6.15 -15.41 7.42
C ASN A 92 -7.10 -15.11 8.56
N CYS A 93 -8.13 -14.32 8.33
CA CYS A 93 -9.15 -14.03 9.33
C CYS A 93 -9.88 -15.30 9.78
N ARG A 94 -10.22 -16.20 8.85
CA ARG A 94 -10.83 -17.48 9.20
C ARG A 94 -9.93 -18.35 10.07
N ILE A 95 -8.63 -18.35 9.80
CA ILE A 95 -7.64 -19.11 10.60
C ILE A 95 -7.56 -18.53 12.03
N ILE A 96 -7.51 -17.19 12.14
CA ILE A 96 -7.37 -16.52 13.43
C ILE A 96 -8.62 -16.61 14.28
N TYR A 97 -9.79 -16.38 13.70
CA TYR A 97 -11.06 -16.30 14.43
C TYR A 97 -11.84 -17.60 14.46
N GLY A 98 -11.52 -18.55 13.59
CA GLY A 98 -12.17 -19.84 13.53
C GLY A 98 -13.68 -19.74 13.36
N ASN A 99 -14.44 -20.43 14.22
CA ASN A 99 -15.90 -20.46 14.15
C ASN A 99 -16.57 -19.10 14.37
N LYS A 100 -15.86 -18.16 14.95
CA LYS A 100 -16.39 -16.81 15.21
C LYS A 100 -16.37 -15.91 13.98
N TYR A 101 -15.65 -16.31 12.93
CA TYR A 101 -15.49 -15.48 11.74
C TYR A 101 -16.82 -15.14 11.08
N ASP A 102 -17.64 -16.15 10.81
CA ASP A 102 -18.91 -15.93 10.11
C ASP A 102 -19.85 -15.03 10.92
N LYS A 103 -19.86 -15.17 12.23
CA LYS A 103 -20.64 -14.33 13.12
C LYS A 103 -20.17 -12.86 13.08
N LEU A 104 -18.85 -12.63 13.07
CA LEU A 104 -18.28 -11.29 12.99
C LEU A 104 -18.64 -10.63 11.66
N ILE A 105 -18.52 -11.36 10.56
CA ILE A 105 -18.80 -10.85 9.23
C ILE A 105 -20.29 -10.53 9.07
N SER A 106 -21.19 -11.38 9.56
CA SER A 106 -22.61 -11.11 9.50
C SER A 106 -23.00 -9.85 10.26
N ASN A 107 -22.38 -9.61 11.40
CA ASN A 107 -22.59 -8.38 12.18
C ASN A 107 -22.11 -7.11 11.45
N VAL A 108 -21.02 -7.21 10.70
CA VAL A 108 -20.48 -6.10 9.92
C VAL A 108 -21.32 -5.82 8.67
N LYS A 109 -21.85 -6.86 8.05
CA LYS A 109 -22.62 -6.74 6.81
C LYS A 109 -24.08 -6.36 7.03
N SER A 110 -24.60 -6.57 8.20
CA SER A 110 -25.96 -6.15 8.56
C SER A 110 -25.98 -4.68 9.02
#